data_75cffa58c3d1d64ddb58ef04e327ad9a
#
_entry.id   75cffa58c3d1d64ddb58ef04e327ad9a
#
_cell.length_a   1.000
_cell.length_b   1.000
_cell.length_c   1.000
_cell.angle_alpha   90.00
_cell.angle_beta   90.00
_cell.angle_gamma   90.00
#
_symmetry.space_group_name_H-M   'P 1'
#
loop_
_entity.id
_entity.type
_entity.pdbx_description
1 polymer ?
#
loop_
_entity_poly.entity_id
_entity_poly.type
_entity_poly.pdbx_seq_one_letter_code
_entity_poly.pdbx_strand_id
1 'polypeptide(L)'
;MANAWNIDAARHTYAVPYWGDGYVDINDAGHIVIRPHGSGGPGFSLPDIVERARDEGLRLPLLVRFPDILADRLARLQGAFAKAIGEWHYAGGYTAVYPIKVNQQRGVVAELVAAGAQGFGLEAGSKPELMAVLAMARPGSIVICNGYKDREYIRLALIGRKLGLRIHIVIEKPSELDHVITEAKALNVEPLLGVRVRLASIGAGKWQNTGGDKGKFGLSPAQVLNLVTRLDQAGLKHTLKLQHFHMGSQISNVRDIANGMREATRYFVELTRLGVPLDIVDVGGGLGVDYEGSRSRSHNSINYSIEQYAATIVQSLAEAVESEGLQAPHIITEAGRAMTAHHAVMVVNVSDVETVPVGSLPPADRDEPAVLRHLREVHDELDTRPPLELFHEAQHHLQEGQALYALGQLSLAARARLDELFYAIANAVRARLSPAERSHRQALDELDEKLVDKYFVNFSVFESIPDVWAIDQIFPIAPIARLHEQPTRRGVLVDLTCDSDGRIDNYVDAEGVDVSLPLHALKEGEAYRLGIFMVGAYQETLGDIHNLFGDTDAVNVRVDGGNYVFAHKRRGDTTDLMLDYVGYDLEALRRSYRERIAAAGIDGEQAEGLFVTLNEGLTGYTYLSEGVR
;
A
#
# COMPACT_ATOMS: atom_id res chain seq x y z
N MET A 1 -27.10 15.04 23.79
CA MET A 1 -25.90 15.04 24.64
C MET A 1 -24.79 14.39 23.83
N ALA A 2 -23.77 15.13 23.44
CA ALA A 2 -22.61 14.53 22.80
C ALA A 2 -22.02 13.51 23.79
N ASN A 3 -21.86 12.25 23.38
CA ASN A 3 -21.18 11.26 24.20
C ASN A 3 -19.77 11.78 24.49
N ALA A 4 -19.35 11.74 25.76
CA ALA A 4 -17.98 12.08 26.13
C ALA A 4 -17.01 11.19 25.33
N TRP A 5 -15.90 11.78 24.87
CA TRP A 5 -14.86 11.05 24.15
C TRP A 5 -14.34 9.88 24.99
N ASN A 6 -14.18 8.72 24.36
CA ASN A 6 -13.66 7.50 24.97
C ASN A 6 -12.98 6.64 23.90
N ILE A 7 -12.43 5.49 24.29
CA ILE A 7 -11.70 4.60 23.38
C ILE A 7 -12.60 4.05 22.27
N ASP A 8 -13.88 3.80 22.52
CA ASP A 8 -14.80 3.34 21.46
C ASP A 8 -15.08 4.44 20.45
N ALA A 9 -15.17 5.71 20.89
CA ALA A 9 -15.23 6.84 19.99
C ALA A 9 -13.96 6.95 19.11
N ALA A 10 -12.78 6.73 19.68
CA ALA A 10 -11.53 6.69 18.93
C ALA A 10 -11.51 5.54 17.91
N ARG A 11 -11.90 4.32 18.32
CA ARG A 11 -12.04 3.17 17.41
C ARG A 11 -12.94 3.49 16.23
N HIS A 12 -14.06 4.15 16.48
CA HIS A 12 -15.00 4.55 15.45
C HIS A 12 -14.42 5.64 14.53
N THR A 13 -13.85 6.71 15.12
CA THR A 13 -13.30 7.85 14.36
C THR A 13 -12.22 7.41 13.37
N TYR A 14 -11.33 6.48 13.76
CA TYR A 14 -10.27 5.97 12.89
C TYR A 14 -10.65 4.66 12.20
N ALA A 15 -11.92 4.25 12.25
CA ALA A 15 -12.46 3.03 11.61
C ALA A 15 -11.69 1.73 11.90
N VAL A 16 -10.94 1.67 13.01
CA VAL A 16 -10.02 0.57 13.37
C VAL A 16 -10.70 -0.81 13.34
N PRO A 17 -11.94 -1.02 13.86
CA PRO A 17 -12.59 -2.32 13.83
C PRO A 17 -12.89 -2.85 12.42
N TYR A 18 -12.89 -1.98 11.41
CA TYR A 18 -13.28 -2.34 10.05
C TYR A 18 -12.08 -2.73 9.18
N TRP A 19 -11.01 -1.89 9.13
CA TRP A 19 -9.81 -2.20 8.36
C TRP A 19 -8.79 -3.04 9.11
N GLY A 20 -8.82 -3.03 10.45
CA GLY A 20 -7.83 -3.71 11.29
C GLY A 20 -7.89 -5.24 11.24
N ASP A 21 -8.98 -5.83 10.75
CA ASP A 21 -9.21 -7.29 10.57
C ASP A 21 -8.82 -8.15 11.80
N GLY A 22 -8.95 -7.56 13.01
CA GLY A 22 -8.58 -8.17 14.29
C GLY A 22 -7.09 -8.11 14.64
N TYR A 23 -6.24 -7.58 13.75
CA TYR A 23 -4.81 -7.40 14.02
C TYR A 23 -4.49 -6.06 14.68
N VAL A 24 -5.33 -5.06 14.52
CA VAL A 24 -5.14 -3.72 15.08
C VAL A 24 -6.30 -3.37 16.00
N ASP A 25 -5.99 -2.79 17.16
CA ASP A 25 -6.96 -2.31 18.14
C ASP A 25 -6.41 -1.10 18.92
N ILE A 26 -7.21 -0.50 19.80
CA ILE A 26 -6.82 0.58 20.71
C ILE A 26 -7.02 0.09 22.15
N ASN A 27 -6.00 0.22 23.00
CA ASN A 27 -6.10 -0.12 24.42
C ASN A 27 -6.63 1.05 25.28
N ASP A 28 -6.89 0.78 26.57
CA ASP A 28 -7.43 1.77 27.50
C ASP A 28 -6.48 2.95 27.77
N ALA A 29 -5.17 2.79 27.50
CA ALA A 29 -4.19 3.87 27.57
C ALA A 29 -4.24 4.79 26.33
N GLY A 30 -5.08 4.49 25.33
CA GLY A 30 -5.14 5.24 24.07
C GLY A 30 -3.96 4.97 23.14
N HIS A 31 -3.37 3.78 23.23
CA HIS A 31 -2.31 3.33 22.32
C HIS A 31 -2.87 2.37 21.28
N ILE A 32 -2.38 2.47 20.06
CA ILE A 32 -2.55 1.40 19.07
C ILE A 32 -1.88 0.13 19.58
N VAL A 33 -2.59 -0.98 19.45
CA VAL A 33 -2.12 -2.32 19.81
C VAL A 33 -2.16 -3.22 18.60
N ILE A 34 -1.07 -3.95 18.35
CA ILE A 34 -1.01 -4.96 17.29
C ILE A 34 -1.17 -6.34 17.92
N ARG A 35 -2.05 -7.17 17.32
CA ARG A 35 -2.38 -8.55 17.71
C ARG A 35 -2.00 -9.51 16.58
N PRO A 36 -0.75 -10.00 16.51
CA PRO A 36 -0.28 -10.78 15.35
C PRO A 36 -1.06 -12.08 15.08
N HIS A 37 -1.74 -12.62 16.11
CA HIS A 37 -2.60 -13.81 16.00
C HIS A 37 -4.11 -13.46 16.01
N GLY A 38 -4.47 -12.25 15.65
CA GLY A 38 -5.85 -11.77 15.65
C GLY A 38 -6.39 -11.46 17.05
N SER A 39 -7.70 -11.23 17.17
CA SER A 39 -8.36 -10.75 18.40
C SER A 39 -8.23 -11.67 19.62
N GLY A 40 -7.93 -12.95 19.42
CA GLY A 40 -7.73 -13.93 20.52
C GLY A 40 -6.29 -14.00 21.03
N GLY A 41 -5.33 -13.34 20.38
CA GLY A 41 -3.92 -13.39 20.73
C GLY A 41 -3.46 -12.23 21.63
N PRO A 42 -2.20 -12.29 22.14
CA PRO A 42 -1.60 -11.19 22.87
C PRO A 42 -1.53 -9.94 22.01
N GLY A 43 -1.73 -8.79 22.64
CA GLY A 43 -1.62 -7.49 21.98
C GLY A 43 -0.40 -6.72 22.49
N PHE A 44 0.33 -6.07 21.59
CA PHE A 44 1.54 -5.32 21.87
C PHE A 44 1.34 -3.86 21.52
N SER A 45 1.65 -2.95 22.44
CA SER A 45 1.56 -1.51 22.26
C SER A 45 2.55 -1.06 21.18
N LEU A 46 2.06 -0.46 20.12
CA LEU A 46 2.91 0.05 19.04
C LEU A 46 3.84 1.19 19.49
N PRO A 47 3.40 2.16 20.33
CA PRO A 47 4.31 3.13 20.92
C PRO A 47 5.48 2.49 21.67
N ASP A 48 5.23 1.45 22.47
CA ASP A 48 6.28 0.79 23.27
C ASP A 48 7.28 0.05 22.37
N ILE A 49 6.80 -0.55 21.27
CA ILE A 49 7.64 -1.17 20.25
C ILE A 49 8.56 -0.11 19.63
N VAL A 50 8.02 1.05 19.28
CA VAL A 50 8.77 2.16 18.66
C VAL A 50 9.82 2.71 19.62
N GLU A 51 9.46 2.96 20.89
CA GLU A 51 10.45 3.44 21.88
C GLU A 51 11.57 2.43 22.09
N ARG A 52 11.25 1.16 22.27
CA ARG A 52 12.26 0.12 22.35
C ARG A 52 13.16 0.05 21.10
N ALA A 53 12.60 0.21 19.91
CA ALA A 53 13.39 0.24 18.68
C ALA A 53 14.37 1.42 18.65
N ARG A 54 13.93 2.59 19.14
CA ARG A 54 14.78 3.79 19.27
C ARG A 54 15.89 3.59 20.31
N ASP A 55 15.57 3.00 21.46
CA ASP A 55 16.58 2.66 22.50
C ASP A 55 17.63 1.68 21.95
N GLU A 56 17.23 0.78 21.04
CA GLU A 56 18.12 -0.11 20.31
C GLU A 56 18.77 0.55 19.08
N GLY A 57 18.58 1.86 18.93
CA GLY A 57 19.26 2.74 17.98
C GLY A 57 18.62 2.80 16.59
N LEU A 58 17.40 2.32 16.35
CA LEU A 58 16.65 2.56 15.12
C LEU A 58 16.05 3.97 15.11
N ARG A 59 15.81 4.51 13.92
CA ARG A 59 15.35 5.90 13.72
C ARG A 59 13.96 5.91 13.09
N LEU A 60 13.30 7.06 13.14
CA LEU A 60 12.09 7.32 12.35
C LEU A 60 12.46 8.03 11.03
N PRO A 61 11.69 7.78 9.95
CA PRO A 61 10.58 6.84 9.84
C PRO A 61 11.03 5.39 10.06
N LEU A 62 10.11 4.55 10.57
CA LEU A 62 10.40 3.16 10.94
C LEU A 62 9.35 2.21 10.36
N LEU A 63 9.77 1.27 9.54
CA LEU A 63 8.92 0.19 9.08
C LEU A 63 8.90 -0.97 10.10
N VAL A 64 7.76 -1.19 10.71
CA VAL A 64 7.55 -2.29 11.68
C VAL A 64 6.82 -3.42 11.00
N ARG A 65 7.43 -4.61 10.95
CA ARG A 65 6.85 -5.82 10.36
C ARG A 65 6.52 -6.85 11.43
N PHE A 66 5.40 -7.51 11.26
CA PHE A 66 4.90 -8.59 12.13
C PHE A 66 4.82 -9.90 11.33
N PRO A 67 5.91 -10.69 11.27
CA PRO A 67 5.94 -11.93 10.47
C PRO A 67 4.86 -12.94 10.85
N ASP A 68 4.44 -12.98 12.12
CA ASP A 68 3.38 -13.87 12.58
C ASP A 68 2.03 -13.61 11.88
N ILE A 69 1.77 -12.35 11.44
CA ILE A 69 0.58 -12.02 10.63
C ILE A 69 0.64 -12.70 9.26
N LEU A 70 1.83 -12.83 8.64
CA LEU A 70 1.98 -13.55 7.37
C LEU A 70 1.55 -15.01 7.50
N ALA A 71 1.97 -15.67 8.58
CA ALA A 71 1.61 -17.05 8.87
C ALA A 71 0.09 -17.20 9.12
N ASP A 72 -0.51 -16.30 9.90
CA ASP A 72 -1.94 -16.31 10.19
C ASP A 72 -2.78 -16.05 8.91
N ARG A 73 -2.40 -15.07 8.09
CA ARG A 73 -3.07 -14.79 6.80
C ARG A 73 -3.05 -15.97 5.86
N LEU A 74 -1.90 -16.64 5.74
CA LEU A 74 -1.76 -17.86 4.93
C LEU A 74 -2.65 -18.98 5.48
N ALA A 75 -2.65 -19.20 6.80
CA ALA A 75 -3.47 -20.22 7.44
C ALA A 75 -4.98 -19.95 7.23
N ARG A 76 -5.43 -18.70 7.34
CA ARG A 76 -6.83 -18.31 7.04
C ARG A 76 -7.20 -18.60 5.59
N LEU A 77 -6.33 -18.28 4.63
CA LEU A 77 -6.57 -18.55 3.22
C LEU A 77 -6.67 -20.06 2.96
N GLN A 78 -5.73 -20.84 3.47
CA GLN A 78 -5.75 -22.30 3.34
C GLN A 78 -6.96 -22.92 4.03
N GLY A 79 -7.33 -22.45 5.20
CA GLY A 79 -8.52 -22.86 5.94
C GLY A 79 -9.83 -22.60 5.20
N ALA A 80 -9.96 -21.44 4.55
CA ALA A 80 -11.12 -21.08 3.75
C ALA A 80 -11.31 -22.03 2.54
N PHE A 81 -10.22 -22.35 1.83
CA PHE A 81 -10.27 -23.33 0.74
C PHE A 81 -10.53 -24.75 1.23
N ALA A 82 -9.92 -25.19 2.33
CA ALA A 82 -10.18 -26.49 2.91
C ALA A 82 -11.66 -26.66 3.32
N LYS A 83 -12.25 -25.62 3.91
CA LYS A 83 -13.66 -25.57 4.24
C LYS A 83 -14.53 -25.66 2.99
N ALA A 84 -14.29 -24.83 1.98
CA ALA A 84 -15.06 -24.83 0.73
C ALA A 84 -14.97 -26.17 -0.01
N ILE A 85 -13.77 -26.77 -0.09
CA ILE A 85 -13.54 -28.12 -0.65
C ILE A 85 -14.40 -29.17 0.07
N GLY A 86 -14.45 -29.13 1.42
CA GLY A 86 -15.30 -30.03 2.20
C GLY A 86 -16.79 -29.82 1.97
N GLU A 87 -17.26 -28.58 1.94
CA GLU A 87 -18.68 -28.23 1.73
C GLU A 87 -19.19 -28.64 0.35
N TRP A 88 -18.37 -28.51 -0.69
CA TRP A 88 -18.71 -28.86 -2.06
C TRP A 88 -18.31 -30.29 -2.45
N HIS A 89 -17.81 -31.10 -1.51
CA HIS A 89 -17.28 -32.44 -1.79
C HIS A 89 -16.33 -32.50 -2.99
N TYR A 90 -15.55 -31.43 -3.15
CA TYR A 90 -14.67 -31.27 -4.30
C TYR A 90 -13.48 -32.25 -4.21
N ALA A 91 -13.30 -33.07 -5.24
CA ALA A 91 -12.27 -34.12 -5.24
C ALA A 91 -10.84 -33.60 -5.52
N GLY A 92 -10.69 -32.35 -5.96
CA GLY A 92 -9.40 -31.71 -6.15
C GLY A 92 -8.82 -31.12 -4.86
N GLY A 93 -7.52 -30.83 -4.88
CA GLY A 93 -6.83 -30.17 -3.76
C GLY A 93 -6.63 -28.66 -3.97
N TYR A 94 -5.95 -28.02 -3.02
CA TYR A 94 -5.60 -26.60 -3.08
C TYR A 94 -4.15 -26.35 -2.68
N THR A 95 -3.48 -25.43 -3.37
CA THR A 95 -2.16 -24.89 -3.00
C THR A 95 -2.19 -23.35 -3.11
N ALA A 96 -1.85 -22.67 -2.03
CA ALA A 96 -1.57 -21.24 -2.08
C ALA A 96 -0.17 -21.03 -2.71
N VAL A 97 -0.07 -20.18 -3.71
CA VAL A 97 1.18 -19.75 -4.33
C VAL A 97 1.39 -18.27 -4.03
N TYR A 98 2.57 -17.94 -3.54
CA TYR A 98 2.93 -16.55 -3.27
C TYR A 98 3.70 -15.94 -4.44
N PRO A 99 3.13 -14.94 -5.12
CA PRO A 99 3.84 -14.16 -6.12
C PRO A 99 4.81 -13.20 -5.42
N ILE A 100 6.12 -13.47 -5.54
CA ILE A 100 7.10 -12.72 -4.73
C ILE A 100 7.17 -11.23 -5.09
N LYS A 101 6.69 -10.83 -6.28
CA LYS A 101 6.58 -9.43 -6.70
C LYS A 101 5.80 -8.53 -5.72
N VAL A 102 4.92 -9.12 -4.93
CA VAL A 102 4.10 -8.39 -3.96
C VAL A 102 4.96 -7.85 -2.80
N ASN A 103 5.94 -8.62 -2.37
CA ASN A 103 7.00 -8.18 -1.47
C ASN A 103 8.17 -9.16 -1.58
N GLN A 104 9.26 -8.76 -2.25
CA GLN A 104 10.42 -9.59 -2.51
C GLN A 104 11.40 -9.66 -1.32
N GLN A 105 11.15 -8.95 -0.23
CA GLN A 105 12.02 -9.00 0.94
C GLN A 105 12.23 -10.44 1.41
N ARG A 106 13.50 -10.85 1.53
CA ARG A 106 13.87 -12.22 1.89
C ARG A 106 13.16 -12.71 3.16
N GLY A 107 12.96 -11.81 4.15
CA GLY A 107 12.28 -12.13 5.40
C GLY A 107 10.82 -12.51 5.19
N VAL A 108 10.11 -11.84 4.29
CA VAL A 108 8.71 -12.12 3.94
C VAL A 108 8.59 -13.46 3.22
N VAL A 109 9.42 -13.68 2.19
CA VAL A 109 9.43 -14.94 1.42
C VAL A 109 9.77 -16.13 2.32
N ALA A 110 10.81 -15.99 3.16
CA ALA A 110 11.24 -17.04 4.07
C ALA A 110 10.15 -17.42 5.09
N GLU A 111 9.43 -16.43 5.61
CA GLU A 111 8.34 -16.65 6.56
C GLU A 111 7.19 -17.42 5.94
N LEU A 112 6.73 -17.00 4.77
CA LEU A 112 5.65 -17.68 4.05
C LEU A 112 6.04 -19.10 3.65
N VAL A 113 7.28 -19.32 3.18
CA VAL A 113 7.81 -20.66 2.90
C VAL A 113 7.87 -21.52 4.16
N ALA A 114 8.22 -20.94 5.30
CA ALA A 114 8.24 -21.66 6.58
C ALA A 114 6.82 -22.04 7.04
N ALA A 115 5.89 -21.09 7.01
CA ALA A 115 4.51 -21.26 7.46
C ALA A 115 3.72 -22.23 6.56
N GLY A 116 3.90 -22.16 5.23
CA GLY A 116 3.11 -22.93 4.26
C GLY A 116 3.50 -24.41 4.14
N ALA A 117 4.62 -24.81 4.73
CA ALA A 117 5.12 -26.20 4.71
C ALA A 117 5.10 -26.83 3.29
N GLN A 118 4.54 -28.04 3.14
CA GLN A 118 4.46 -28.75 1.86
C GLN A 118 3.31 -28.27 0.95
N GLY A 119 2.30 -27.61 1.49
CA GLY A 119 1.09 -27.11 0.78
C GLY A 119 1.25 -25.68 0.26
N PHE A 120 2.47 -25.24 -0.07
CA PHE A 120 2.76 -23.88 -0.47
C PHE A 120 3.70 -23.81 -1.66
N GLY A 121 3.48 -22.84 -2.54
CA GLY A 121 4.31 -22.59 -3.72
C GLY A 121 4.72 -21.13 -3.85
N LEU A 122 5.62 -20.87 -4.81
CA LEU A 122 6.08 -19.51 -5.14
C LEU A 122 5.83 -19.21 -6.61
N GLU A 123 5.64 -17.92 -6.93
CA GLU A 123 5.57 -17.46 -8.32
C GLU A 123 6.68 -16.44 -8.59
N ALA A 124 7.25 -16.51 -9.79
CA ALA A 124 8.24 -15.56 -10.30
C ALA A 124 7.83 -15.02 -11.66
N GLY A 125 7.85 -13.69 -11.79
CA GLY A 125 7.53 -12.95 -13.04
C GLY A 125 8.76 -12.40 -13.77
N SER A 126 9.97 -12.55 -13.20
CA SER A 126 11.23 -12.05 -13.78
C SER A 126 12.42 -12.96 -13.47
N LYS A 127 13.55 -12.79 -14.20
CA LYS A 127 14.78 -13.56 -13.91
C LYS A 127 15.31 -13.35 -12.50
N PRO A 128 15.45 -12.13 -11.96
CA PRO A 128 15.90 -11.95 -10.58
C PRO A 128 14.97 -12.63 -9.57
N GLU A 129 13.66 -12.54 -9.76
CA GLU A 129 12.69 -13.24 -8.93
C GLU A 129 12.84 -14.75 -9.02
N LEU A 130 13.00 -15.31 -10.23
CA LEU A 130 13.24 -16.74 -10.41
C LEU A 130 14.51 -17.20 -9.68
N MET A 131 15.60 -16.43 -9.74
CA MET A 131 16.83 -16.78 -9.01
C MET A 131 16.61 -16.82 -7.50
N ALA A 132 15.83 -15.88 -6.95
CA ALA A 132 15.45 -15.88 -5.54
C ALA A 132 14.56 -17.11 -5.22
N VAL A 133 13.56 -17.39 -6.06
CA VAL A 133 12.64 -18.52 -5.89
C VAL A 133 13.38 -19.86 -5.94
N LEU A 134 14.31 -20.06 -6.88
CA LEU A 134 15.10 -21.27 -6.98
C LEU A 134 15.93 -21.54 -5.71
N ALA A 135 16.38 -20.47 -5.03
CA ALA A 135 17.14 -20.59 -3.80
C ALA A 135 16.26 -20.80 -2.55
N MET A 136 15.01 -20.30 -2.57
CA MET A 136 14.12 -20.28 -1.40
C MET A 136 13.08 -21.41 -1.41
N ALA A 137 12.71 -21.90 -2.58
CA ALA A 137 11.68 -22.94 -2.74
C ALA A 137 12.11 -24.27 -2.12
N ARG A 138 11.19 -24.92 -1.40
CA ARG A 138 11.45 -26.25 -0.83
C ARG A 138 11.50 -27.32 -1.92
N PRO A 139 12.32 -28.36 -1.76
CA PRO A 139 12.31 -29.49 -2.70
C PRO A 139 10.90 -30.04 -2.92
N GLY A 140 10.52 -30.24 -4.19
CA GLY A 140 9.21 -30.75 -4.57
C GLY A 140 8.06 -29.76 -4.54
N SER A 141 8.27 -28.52 -4.08
CA SER A 141 7.22 -27.49 -4.09
C SER A 141 6.88 -27.02 -5.51
N ILE A 142 5.66 -26.46 -5.63
CA ILE A 142 5.19 -25.86 -6.88
C ILE A 142 5.86 -24.48 -7.05
N VAL A 143 6.32 -24.22 -8.27
CA VAL A 143 6.78 -22.91 -8.71
C VAL A 143 6.06 -22.56 -10.01
N ILE A 144 5.44 -21.37 -10.04
CA ILE A 144 4.76 -20.84 -11.21
C ILE A 144 5.66 -19.79 -11.86
N CYS A 145 5.93 -19.96 -13.15
CA CYS A 145 6.73 -19.04 -13.95
C CYS A 145 5.83 -18.24 -14.89
N ASN A 146 5.41 -17.05 -14.44
CA ASN A 146 4.62 -16.07 -15.20
C ASN A 146 5.52 -15.02 -15.88
N GLY A 147 4.91 -14.00 -16.48
CA GLY A 147 5.59 -12.87 -17.09
C GLY A 147 6.27 -13.19 -18.42
N TYR A 148 7.03 -12.23 -18.94
CA TYR A 148 7.79 -12.41 -20.18
C TYR A 148 9.02 -13.27 -19.95
N LYS A 149 9.17 -14.31 -20.81
CA LYS A 149 10.24 -15.28 -20.71
C LYS A 149 11.08 -15.25 -21.97
N ASP A 150 12.36 -14.92 -21.82
CA ASP A 150 13.37 -15.15 -22.84
C ASP A 150 13.94 -16.58 -22.72
N ARG A 151 14.84 -16.89 -23.62
CA ARG A 151 15.49 -18.20 -23.68
C ARG A 151 16.24 -18.52 -22.37
N GLU A 152 16.90 -17.54 -21.76
CA GLU A 152 17.66 -17.72 -20.53
C GLU A 152 16.74 -18.00 -19.35
N TYR A 153 15.65 -17.25 -19.19
CA TYR A 153 14.64 -17.51 -18.17
C TYR A 153 14.11 -18.93 -18.24
N ILE A 154 13.70 -19.38 -19.44
CA ILE A 154 13.18 -20.73 -19.67
C ILE A 154 14.24 -21.79 -19.34
N ARG A 155 15.50 -21.57 -19.71
CA ARG A 155 16.60 -22.46 -19.35
C ARG A 155 16.79 -22.58 -17.83
N LEU A 156 16.74 -21.46 -17.09
CA LEU A 156 16.81 -21.46 -15.62
C LEU A 156 15.64 -22.21 -14.99
N ALA A 157 14.41 -22.00 -15.48
CA ALA A 157 13.23 -22.72 -15.02
C ALA A 157 13.38 -24.25 -15.23
N LEU A 158 13.88 -24.69 -16.38
CA LEU A 158 14.13 -26.10 -16.67
C LEU A 158 15.28 -26.69 -15.80
N ILE A 159 16.29 -25.88 -15.46
CA ILE A 159 17.31 -26.29 -14.48
C ILE A 159 16.65 -26.50 -13.12
N GLY A 160 15.79 -25.62 -12.65
CA GLY A 160 15.02 -25.81 -11.42
C GLY A 160 14.20 -27.11 -11.42
N ARG A 161 13.59 -27.46 -12.56
CA ARG A 161 12.95 -28.79 -12.74
C ARG A 161 13.93 -29.94 -12.50
N LYS A 162 15.13 -29.84 -13.06
CA LYS A 162 16.18 -30.85 -12.90
C LYS A 162 16.67 -30.96 -11.46
N LEU A 163 16.55 -29.86 -10.69
CA LEU A 163 16.89 -29.82 -9.26
C LEU A 163 15.73 -30.30 -8.35
N GLY A 164 14.63 -30.79 -8.94
CA GLY A 164 13.54 -31.44 -8.19
C GLY A 164 12.37 -30.53 -7.82
N LEU A 165 12.29 -29.31 -8.33
CA LEU A 165 11.14 -28.44 -8.16
C LEU A 165 10.05 -28.77 -9.18
N ARG A 166 8.78 -28.56 -8.82
CA ARG A 166 7.62 -28.69 -9.71
C ARG A 166 7.36 -27.38 -10.42
N ILE A 167 8.23 -26.99 -11.35
CA ILE A 167 8.14 -25.71 -12.06
C ILE A 167 7.20 -25.81 -13.25
N HIS A 168 6.13 -25.02 -13.23
CA HIS A 168 5.22 -24.83 -14.36
C HIS A 168 5.60 -23.56 -15.12
N ILE A 169 6.01 -23.72 -16.38
CA ILE A 169 6.30 -22.60 -17.29
C ILE A 169 4.98 -22.21 -17.96
N VAL A 170 4.41 -21.09 -17.56
CA VAL A 170 3.12 -20.61 -18.08
C VAL A 170 3.35 -19.85 -19.39
N ILE A 171 2.87 -20.39 -20.49
CA ILE A 171 3.00 -19.78 -21.82
C ILE A 171 2.04 -18.59 -21.92
N GLU A 172 2.60 -17.42 -22.11
CA GLU A 172 1.87 -16.15 -22.28
C GLU A 172 2.02 -15.56 -23.69
N LYS A 173 3.00 -16.05 -24.45
CA LYS A 173 3.27 -15.66 -25.84
C LYS A 173 3.56 -16.89 -26.72
N PRO A 174 3.09 -16.91 -27.99
CA PRO A 174 3.35 -18.04 -28.88
C PRO A 174 4.83 -18.32 -29.14
N SER A 175 5.71 -17.33 -29.08
CA SER A 175 7.17 -17.45 -29.26
C SER A 175 7.88 -18.18 -28.13
N GLU A 176 7.31 -18.16 -26.92
CA GLU A 176 7.92 -18.84 -25.75
C GLU A 176 7.99 -20.36 -25.94
N LEU A 177 7.05 -20.95 -26.68
CA LEU A 177 7.03 -22.38 -26.96
C LEU A 177 8.29 -22.85 -27.69
N ASP A 178 8.80 -22.07 -28.65
CA ASP A 178 10.01 -22.43 -29.42
C ASP A 178 11.25 -22.50 -28.51
N HIS A 179 11.33 -21.57 -27.57
CA HIS A 179 12.38 -21.57 -26.56
C HIS A 179 12.26 -22.77 -25.61
N VAL A 180 11.03 -23.10 -25.17
CA VAL A 180 10.80 -24.28 -24.31
C VAL A 180 11.22 -25.56 -25.01
N ILE A 181 10.78 -25.80 -26.26
CA ILE A 181 11.12 -26.99 -27.03
C ILE A 181 12.64 -27.12 -27.20
N THR A 182 13.30 -26.01 -27.56
CA THR A 182 14.74 -25.96 -27.79
C THR A 182 15.53 -26.27 -26.53
N GLU A 183 15.21 -25.61 -25.41
CA GLU A 183 15.95 -25.72 -24.16
C GLU A 183 15.64 -27.03 -23.43
N ALA A 184 14.40 -27.53 -23.48
CA ALA A 184 14.01 -28.83 -22.94
C ALA A 184 14.81 -29.97 -23.58
N LYS A 185 14.94 -29.91 -24.93
CA LYS A 185 15.77 -30.87 -25.68
C LYS A 185 17.24 -30.73 -25.32
N ALA A 186 17.79 -29.53 -25.27
CA ALA A 186 19.19 -29.28 -24.96
C ALA A 186 19.59 -29.75 -23.55
N LEU A 187 18.69 -29.60 -22.56
CA LEU A 187 18.92 -30.01 -21.17
C LEU A 187 18.50 -31.45 -20.89
N ASN A 188 17.84 -32.13 -21.85
CA ASN A 188 17.21 -33.45 -21.67
C ASN A 188 16.28 -33.43 -20.42
N VAL A 189 15.36 -32.48 -20.36
CA VAL A 189 14.40 -32.29 -19.26
C VAL A 189 13.00 -32.15 -19.85
N GLU A 190 12.06 -32.95 -19.38
CA GLU A 190 10.67 -32.82 -19.73
C GLU A 190 10.06 -31.59 -19.00
N PRO A 191 9.51 -30.60 -19.73
CA PRO A 191 8.91 -29.41 -19.11
C PRO A 191 7.57 -29.77 -18.45
N LEU A 192 7.17 -29.01 -17.44
CA LEU A 192 5.76 -28.86 -17.05
C LEU A 192 5.27 -27.52 -17.58
N LEU A 193 4.19 -27.55 -18.35
CA LEU A 193 3.68 -26.36 -19.02
C LEU A 193 2.34 -25.93 -18.46
N GLY A 194 2.15 -24.63 -18.45
CA GLY A 194 0.87 -23.98 -18.28
C GLY A 194 0.51 -23.15 -19.51
N VAL A 195 -0.76 -22.85 -19.68
CA VAL A 195 -1.26 -21.89 -20.67
C VAL A 195 -2.03 -20.78 -19.97
N ARG A 196 -1.63 -19.52 -20.18
CA ARG A 196 -2.40 -18.38 -19.72
C ARG A 196 -3.47 -18.03 -20.74
N VAL A 197 -4.73 -18.27 -20.39
CA VAL A 197 -5.87 -17.88 -21.20
C VAL A 197 -6.27 -16.44 -20.94
N ARG A 198 -6.57 -15.71 -22.01
CA ARG A 198 -7.07 -14.34 -21.91
C ARG A 198 -8.59 -14.38 -21.83
N LEU A 199 -9.13 -13.98 -20.68
CA LEU A 199 -10.58 -13.91 -20.50
C LEU A 199 -11.14 -12.63 -21.16
N ALA A 200 -12.33 -12.73 -21.74
CA ALA A 200 -13.10 -11.58 -22.22
C ALA A 200 -13.77 -10.84 -21.03
N SER A 201 -14.05 -11.55 -19.95
CA SER A 201 -14.57 -10.98 -18.70
C SER A 201 -13.54 -10.01 -18.10
N ILE A 202 -13.95 -8.75 -17.93
CA ILE A 202 -13.12 -7.70 -17.33
C ILE A 202 -13.68 -7.37 -15.96
N GLY A 203 -12.85 -7.43 -14.91
CA GLY A 203 -13.19 -6.90 -13.59
C GLY A 203 -13.37 -5.38 -13.63
N ALA A 204 -14.30 -4.82 -12.84
CA ALA A 204 -14.41 -3.39 -12.66
C ALA A 204 -13.28 -2.89 -11.73
N GLY A 205 -12.58 -1.78 -12.09
CA GLY A 205 -11.54 -1.18 -11.26
C GLY A 205 -10.38 -0.56 -12.05
N LYS A 206 -9.41 0.04 -11.36
CA LYS A 206 -8.20 0.64 -11.97
C LYS A 206 -7.36 -0.35 -12.80
N TRP A 207 -7.49 -1.66 -12.54
CA TRP A 207 -6.75 -2.75 -13.19
C TRP A 207 -7.52 -3.42 -14.35
N GLN A 208 -8.53 -2.75 -14.92
CA GLN A 208 -9.38 -3.26 -16.01
C GLN A 208 -8.60 -3.72 -17.26
N ASN A 209 -7.41 -3.18 -17.49
CA ASN A 209 -6.58 -3.49 -18.67
C ASN A 209 -5.81 -4.83 -18.57
N THR A 210 -6.05 -5.65 -17.54
CA THR A 210 -5.41 -6.97 -17.41
C THR A 210 -6.12 -8.07 -18.21
N GLY A 211 -7.37 -7.85 -18.64
CA GLY A 211 -8.18 -8.74 -19.48
C GLY A 211 -8.69 -8.06 -20.76
N GLY A 212 -9.50 -8.77 -21.54
CA GLY A 212 -10.10 -8.31 -22.78
C GLY A 212 -9.08 -8.12 -23.93
N ASP A 213 -9.56 -7.58 -25.07
CA ASP A 213 -8.75 -7.43 -26.30
C ASP A 213 -7.50 -6.54 -26.14
N LYS A 214 -7.52 -5.61 -25.20
CA LYS A 214 -6.39 -4.72 -24.88
C LYS A 214 -5.44 -5.31 -23.83
N GLY A 215 -5.74 -6.49 -23.28
CA GLY A 215 -4.92 -7.15 -22.29
C GLY A 215 -3.52 -7.47 -22.84
N LYS A 216 -2.51 -7.04 -22.10
CA LYS A 216 -1.09 -7.24 -22.44
C LYS A 216 -0.67 -8.72 -22.31
N PHE A 217 -1.41 -9.52 -21.54
CA PHE A 217 -1.03 -10.87 -21.14
C PHE A 217 -2.01 -11.93 -21.62
N GLY A 218 -1.49 -13.16 -21.78
CA GLY A 218 -2.26 -14.34 -22.09
C GLY A 218 -2.60 -14.50 -23.58
N LEU A 219 -3.00 -15.68 -23.94
CA LEU A 219 -3.29 -16.10 -25.31
C LEU A 219 -4.77 -15.93 -25.63
N SER A 220 -5.05 -15.48 -26.86
CA SER A 220 -6.42 -15.50 -27.41
C SER A 220 -6.86 -16.93 -27.71
N PRO A 221 -8.18 -17.21 -27.89
CA PRO A 221 -8.67 -18.57 -28.20
C PRO A 221 -7.96 -19.21 -29.42
N ALA A 222 -7.73 -18.44 -30.49
CA ALA A 222 -7.02 -18.94 -31.67
C ALA A 222 -5.54 -19.29 -31.36
N GLN A 223 -4.88 -18.51 -30.51
CA GLN A 223 -3.50 -18.77 -30.08
C GLN A 223 -3.42 -19.98 -29.16
N VAL A 224 -4.41 -20.18 -28.28
CA VAL A 224 -4.51 -21.40 -27.44
C VAL A 224 -4.66 -22.65 -28.29
N LEU A 225 -5.54 -22.66 -29.27
CA LEU A 225 -5.71 -23.80 -30.20
C LEU A 225 -4.43 -24.07 -31.01
N ASN A 226 -3.76 -23.02 -31.48
CA ASN A 226 -2.47 -23.15 -32.15
C ASN A 226 -1.39 -23.75 -31.22
N LEU A 227 -1.33 -23.29 -29.96
CA LEU A 227 -0.43 -23.84 -28.96
C LEU A 227 -0.64 -25.35 -28.78
N VAL A 228 -1.89 -25.80 -28.58
CA VAL A 228 -2.23 -27.22 -28.43
C VAL A 228 -1.80 -28.03 -29.66
N THR A 229 -2.07 -27.53 -30.87
CA THR A 229 -1.65 -28.17 -32.13
C THR A 229 -0.15 -28.29 -32.23
N ARG A 230 0.60 -27.24 -31.91
CA ARG A 230 2.07 -27.26 -31.95
C ARG A 230 2.69 -28.19 -30.90
N LEU A 231 2.10 -28.25 -29.71
CA LEU A 231 2.50 -29.20 -28.67
C LEU A 231 2.25 -30.66 -29.08
N ASP A 232 1.14 -30.93 -29.76
CA ASP A 232 0.82 -32.27 -30.29
C ASP A 232 1.83 -32.67 -31.36
N GLN A 233 2.14 -31.78 -32.31
CA GLN A 233 3.16 -31.99 -33.34
C GLN A 233 4.58 -32.23 -32.75
N ALA A 234 4.90 -31.54 -31.63
CA ALA A 234 6.17 -31.73 -30.93
C ALA A 234 6.22 -32.97 -30.01
N GLY A 235 5.11 -33.69 -29.86
CA GLY A 235 5.00 -34.84 -28.93
C GLY A 235 4.96 -34.41 -27.45
N LEU A 236 4.67 -33.13 -27.18
CA LEU A 236 4.70 -32.52 -25.82
C LEU A 236 3.33 -32.18 -25.27
N LYS A 237 2.23 -32.55 -25.94
CA LYS A 237 0.87 -32.23 -25.48
C LYS A 237 0.59 -32.73 -24.05
N HIS A 238 1.17 -33.85 -23.68
CA HIS A 238 1.05 -34.48 -22.36
C HIS A 238 1.70 -33.65 -21.23
N THR A 239 2.58 -32.70 -21.56
CA THR A 239 3.26 -31.83 -20.59
C THR A 239 2.45 -30.57 -20.23
N LEU A 240 1.38 -30.24 -21.01
CA LEU A 240 0.49 -29.13 -20.70
C LEU A 240 -0.48 -29.54 -19.60
N LYS A 241 -0.17 -29.14 -18.35
CA LYS A 241 -0.83 -29.59 -17.13
C LYS A 241 -1.65 -28.50 -16.45
N LEU A 242 -1.37 -27.25 -16.74
CA LEU A 242 -1.92 -26.13 -16.00
C LEU A 242 -2.63 -25.13 -16.93
N GLN A 243 -3.84 -24.76 -16.56
CA GLN A 243 -4.51 -23.59 -17.09
C GLN A 243 -4.36 -22.44 -16.09
N HIS A 244 -3.83 -21.30 -16.54
CA HIS A 244 -3.71 -20.09 -15.74
C HIS A 244 -4.57 -18.96 -16.34
N PHE A 245 -5.15 -18.13 -15.49
CA PHE A 245 -5.73 -16.86 -15.85
C PHE A 245 -5.59 -15.85 -14.71
N HIS A 246 -5.73 -14.56 -15.02
CA HIS A 246 -5.66 -13.51 -14.02
C HIS A 246 -6.66 -12.41 -14.38
N MET A 247 -7.60 -12.15 -13.48
CA MET A 247 -8.70 -11.20 -13.70
C MET A 247 -8.36 -9.76 -13.31
N GLY A 248 -7.23 -9.53 -12.66
CA GLY A 248 -6.79 -8.23 -12.16
C GLY A 248 -6.39 -8.28 -10.69
N SER A 249 -5.80 -7.19 -10.20
CA SER A 249 -5.47 -7.01 -8.79
C SER A 249 -6.63 -6.33 -8.06
N GLN A 250 -6.78 -6.56 -6.75
CA GLN A 250 -7.73 -5.86 -5.90
C GLN A 250 -9.17 -5.89 -6.48
N ILE A 251 -9.71 -7.09 -6.73
CA ILE A 251 -11.07 -7.24 -7.25
C ILE A 251 -12.05 -6.90 -6.12
N SER A 252 -12.81 -5.82 -6.27
CA SER A 252 -13.68 -5.33 -5.21
C SER A 252 -15.02 -6.07 -5.08
N ASN A 253 -15.44 -6.82 -6.12
CA ASN A 253 -16.75 -7.41 -6.18
C ASN A 253 -16.71 -8.93 -6.47
N VAL A 254 -17.29 -9.74 -5.59
CA VAL A 254 -17.33 -11.20 -5.75
C VAL A 254 -18.03 -11.67 -7.04
N ARG A 255 -18.97 -10.88 -7.57
CA ARG A 255 -19.63 -11.20 -8.85
C ARG A 255 -18.68 -11.20 -10.03
N ASP A 256 -17.65 -10.36 -10.00
CA ASP A 256 -16.64 -10.31 -11.07
C ASP A 256 -15.78 -11.57 -11.03
N ILE A 257 -15.49 -12.08 -9.82
CA ILE A 257 -14.82 -13.37 -9.62
C ILE A 257 -15.67 -14.50 -10.19
N ALA A 258 -16.96 -14.55 -9.85
CA ALA A 258 -17.88 -15.57 -10.36
C ALA A 258 -18.00 -15.54 -11.89
N ASN A 259 -18.06 -14.35 -12.50
CA ASN A 259 -18.10 -14.20 -13.96
C ASN A 259 -16.82 -14.68 -14.64
N GLY A 260 -15.64 -14.31 -14.10
CA GLY A 260 -14.36 -14.78 -14.62
C GLY A 260 -14.20 -16.29 -14.47
N MET A 261 -14.61 -16.84 -13.34
CA MET A 261 -14.62 -18.29 -13.12
C MET A 261 -15.50 -19.04 -14.12
N ARG A 262 -16.67 -18.51 -14.46
CA ARG A 262 -17.57 -19.12 -15.46
C ARG A 262 -16.91 -19.23 -16.83
N GLU A 263 -16.19 -18.21 -17.26
CA GLU A 263 -15.46 -18.23 -18.52
C GLU A 263 -14.25 -19.17 -18.44
N ALA A 264 -13.48 -19.09 -17.36
CA ALA A 264 -12.29 -19.92 -17.16
C ALA A 264 -12.62 -21.43 -17.09
N THR A 265 -13.71 -21.80 -16.46
CA THR A 265 -14.16 -23.22 -16.41
C THR A 265 -14.55 -23.73 -17.81
N ARG A 266 -15.10 -22.89 -18.69
CA ARG A 266 -15.34 -23.28 -20.09
C ARG A 266 -14.04 -23.57 -20.83
N TYR A 267 -12.98 -22.76 -20.64
CA TYR A 267 -11.68 -23.08 -21.21
C TYR A 267 -11.13 -24.43 -20.70
N PHE A 268 -11.24 -24.70 -19.40
CA PHE A 268 -10.81 -25.96 -18.80
C PHE A 268 -11.54 -27.15 -19.45
N VAL A 269 -12.87 -27.08 -19.56
CA VAL A 269 -13.69 -28.11 -20.18
C VAL A 269 -13.29 -28.35 -21.64
N GLU A 270 -13.21 -27.29 -22.45
CA GLU A 270 -12.90 -27.41 -23.87
C GLU A 270 -11.48 -27.91 -24.13
N LEU A 271 -10.50 -27.45 -23.37
CA LEU A 271 -9.11 -27.97 -23.48
C LEU A 271 -9.02 -29.45 -23.09
N THR A 272 -9.74 -29.88 -22.05
CA THR A 272 -9.81 -31.28 -21.66
C THR A 272 -10.47 -32.13 -22.76
N ARG A 273 -11.53 -31.65 -23.40
CA ARG A 273 -12.18 -32.31 -24.56
C ARG A 273 -11.27 -32.42 -25.77
N LEU A 274 -10.33 -31.48 -25.96
CA LEU A 274 -9.29 -31.55 -26.99
C LEU A 274 -8.16 -32.55 -26.64
N GLY A 275 -8.30 -33.27 -25.52
CA GLY A 275 -7.34 -34.27 -25.04
C GLY A 275 -6.10 -33.65 -24.42
N VAL A 276 -6.17 -32.42 -23.92
CA VAL A 276 -5.12 -31.84 -23.08
C VAL A 276 -5.29 -32.36 -21.66
N PRO A 277 -4.27 -33.00 -21.05
CA PRO A 277 -4.40 -33.61 -19.73
C PRO A 277 -4.18 -32.58 -18.63
N LEU A 278 -5.07 -31.56 -18.57
CA LEU A 278 -5.03 -30.55 -17.52
C LEU A 278 -5.39 -31.18 -16.17
N ASP A 279 -4.55 -30.94 -15.18
CA ASP A 279 -4.76 -31.39 -13.80
C ASP A 279 -4.68 -30.25 -12.78
N ILE A 280 -4.38 -29.01 -13.24
CA ILE A 280 -4.30 -27.81 -12.40
C ILE A 280 -5.06 -26.64 -13.06
N VAL A 281 -5.82 -25.94 -12.24
CA VAL A 281 -6.39 -24.61 -12.57
C VAL A 281 -5.80 -23.58 -11.61
N ASP A 282 -5.00 -22.68 -12.15
CA ASP A 282 -4.43 -21.55 -11.44
C ASP A 282 -5.28 -20.30 -11.73
N VAL A 283 -5.98 -19.86 -10.70
CA VAL A 283 -6.93 -18.73 -10.76
C VAL A 283 -6.20 -17.38 -10.78
N GLY A 284 -4.87 -17.41 -10.57
CA GLY A 284 -4.06 -16.20 -10.42
C GLY A 284 -4.35 -15.47 -9.11
N GLY A 285 -4.06 -14.18 -9.10
CA GLY A 285 -4.36 -13.30 -7.97
C GLY A 285 -5.76 -12.67 -8.07
N GLY A 286 -5.92 -11.56 -7.33
CA GLY A 286 -7.15 -10.77 -7.39
C GLY A 286 -7.93 -10.72 -6.08
N LEU A 287 -7.69 -11.65 -5.13
CA LEU A 287 -8.24 -11.52 -3.78
C LEU A 287 -7.80 -10.17 -3.20
N GLY A 288 -8.78 -9.29 -3.00
CA GLY A 288 -8.54 -7.93 -2.54
C GLY A 288 -8.45 -7.83 -1.02
N VAL A 289 -8.13 -6.64 -0.57
CA VAL A 289 -8.04 -6.23 0.83
C VAL A 289 -8.91 -5.00 1.03
N ASP A 290 -9.59 -4.93 2.15
CA ASP A 290 -10.45 -3.80 2.50
C ASP A 290 -9.65 -2.74 3.26
N TYR A 291 -8.98 -1.86 2.52
CA TYR A 291 -8.21 -0.76 3.10
C TYR A 291 -9.10 0.33 3.72
N GLU A 292 -10.31 0.49 3.22
CA GLU A 292 -11.26 1.48 3.73
C GLU A 292 -12.06 0.97 4.93
N GLY A 293 -12.17 -0.37 5.08
CA GLY A 293 -13.09 -0.96 6.04
C GLY A 293 -14.57 -0.79 5.68
N SER A 294 -14.86 -0.30 4.47
CA SER A 294 -16.22 0.06 4.03
C SER A 294 -17.05 -1.13 3.51
N ARG A 295 -16.42 -2.27 3.24
CA ARG A 295 -17.01 -3.44 2.58
C ARG A 295 -17.82 -3.08 1.34
N SER A 296 -17.31 -2.17 0.56
CA SER A 296 -17.95 -1.60 -0.63
C SER A 296 -17.36 -2.13 -1.94
N ARG A 297 -17.79 -1.54 -3.06
CA ARG A 297 -17.22 -1.79 -4.38
C ARG A 297 -16.18 -0.75 -4.77
N SER A 298 -15.71 0.05 -3.83
CA SER A 298 -14.59 0.95 -4.05
C SER A 298 -13.36 0.15 -4.46
N HIS A 299 -12.49 0.75 -5.24
CA HIS A 299 -11.23 0.12 -5.66
C HIS A 299 -10.23 -0.10 -4.49
N ASN A 300 -10.44 0.58 -3.36
CA ASN A 300 -9.68 0.38 -2.12
C ASN A 300 -10.42 -0.53 -1.10
N SER A 301 -11.53 -1.18 -1.50
CA SER A 301 -12.33 -2.04 -0.65
C SER A 301 -12.70 -3.36 -1.33
N ILE A 302 -13.35 -4.27 -0.60
CA ILE A 302 -13.95 -5.50 -1.10
C ILE A 302 -15.30 -5.76 -0.43
N ASN A 303 -16.27 -6.28 -1.18
CA ASN A 303 -17.61 -6.60 -0.66
C ASN A 303 -17.81 -8.07 -0.26
N TYR A 304 -16.72 -8.81 -0.04
CA TYR A 304 -16.75 -10.24 0.25
C TYR A 304 -15.66 -10.63 1.26
N SER A 305 -15.76 -11.81 1.85
CA SER A 305 -14.74 -12.39 2.73
C SER A 305 -13.83 -13.39 2.00
N ILE A 306 -12.75 -13.81 2.66
CA ILE A 306 -11.86 -14.88 2.15
C ILE A 306 -12.63 -16.18 1.92
N GLU A 307 -13.59 -16.49 2.82
CA GLU A 307 -14.44 -17.68 2.71
C GLU A 307 -15.37 -17.61 1.49
N GLN A 308 -15.97 -16.45 1.23
CA GLN A 308 -16.80 -16.24 0.05
C GLN A 308 -15.99 -16.33 -1.25
N TYR A 309 -14.76 -15.82 -1.25
CA TYR A 309 -13.81 -15.97 -2.36
C TYR A 309 -13.53 -17.46 -2.64
N ALA A 310 -13.11 -18.20 -1.62
CA ALA A 310 -12.82 -19.63 -1.74
C ALA A 310 -14.05 -20.43 -2.18
N ALA A 311 -15.22 -20.20 -1.57
CA ALA A 311 -16.47 -20.87 -1.93
C ALA A 311 -16.86 -20.61 -3.39
N THR A 312 -16.76 -19.37 -3.88
CA THR A 312 -17.07 -19.00 -5.27
C THR A 312 -16.19 -19.76 -6.28
N ILE A 313 -14.90 -19.89 -6.01
CA ILE A 313 -13.97 -20.60 -6.90
C ILE A 313 -14.24 -22.11 -6.88
N VAL A 314 -14.34 -22.70 -5.70
CA VAL A 314 -14.55 -24.15 -5.54
C VAL A 314 -15.89 -24.55 -6.13
N GLN A 315 -16.97 -23.81 -5.85
CA GLN A 315 -18.30 -24.04 -6.40
C GLN A 315 -18.27 -24.04 -7.93
N SER A 316 -17.68 -23.00 -8.54
CA SER A 316 -17.63 -22.86 -9.99
C SER A 316 -16.94 -24.06 -10.68
N LEU A 317 -15.86 -24.56 -10.08
CA LEU A 317 -15.16 -25.74 -10.60
C LEU A 317 -15.93 -27.04 -10.31
N ALA A 318 -16.49 -27.20 -9.12
CA ALA A 318 -17.27 -28.39 -8.76
C ALA A 318 -18.46 -28.58 -9.71
N GLU A 319 -19.26 -27.54 -9.93
CA GLU A 319 -20.40 -27.56 -10.86
C GLU A 319 -19.97 -27.91 -12.30
N ALA A 320 -18.85 -27.31 -12.77
CA ALA A 320 -18.35 -27.56 -14.12
C ALA A 320 -17.86 -29.00 -14.31
N VAL A 321 -17.09 -29.56 -13.36
CA VAL A 321 -16.57 -30.94 -13.48
C VAL A 321 -17.68 -31.98 -13.30
N GLU A 322 -18.65 -31.74 -12.42
CA GLU A 322 -19.80 -32.61 -12.23
C GLU A 322 -20.68 -32.67 -13.48
N SER A 323 -21.04 -31.50 -14.04
CA SER A 323 -21.92 -31.43 -15.23
C SER A 323 -21.29 -32.08 -16.47
N GLU A 324 -19.95 -32.12 -16.56
CA GLU A 324 -19.23 -32.62 -17.74
C GLU A 324 -18.58 -34.00 -17.49
N GLY A 325 -18.71 -34.55 -16.29
CA GLY A 325 -18.13 -35.85 -15.92
C GLY A 325 -16.60 -35.87 -15.96
N LEU A 326 -15.95 -34.76 -15.62
CA LEU A 326 -14.51 -34.58 -15.66
C LEU A 326 -13.86 -34.83 -14.28
N GLN A 327 -12.55 -35.06 -14.27
CA GLN A 327 -11.80 -35.06 -13.02
C GLN A 327 -11.63 -33.64 -12.49
N ALA A 328 -11.78 -33.46 -11.17
CA ALA A 328 -11.57 -32.21 -10.51
C ALA A 328 -10.07 -31.80 -10.54
N PRO A 329 -9.72 -30.65 -11.12
CA PRO A 329 -8.36 -30.17 -11.12
C PRO A 329 -7.90 -29.72 -9.73
N HIS A 330 -6.59 -29.71 -9.48
CA HIS A 330 -5.99 -29.06 -8.33
C HIS A 330 -6.10 -27.54 -8.48
N ILE A 331 -6.53 -26.84 -7.44
CA ILE A 331 -6.70 -25.37 -7.45
C ILE A 331 -5.45 -24.69 -6.96
N ILE A 332 -4.99 -23.66 -7.69
CA ILE A 332 -3.95 -22.74 -7.26
C ILE A 332 -4.53 -21.32 -7.22
N THR A 333 -4.13 -20.52 -6.24
CA THR A 333 -4.33 -19.06 -6.25
C THR A 333 -3.03 -18.34 -5.95
N GLU A 334 -2.86 -17.14 -6.53
CA GLU A 334 -1.70 -16.26 -6.36
C GLU A 334 -2.10 -15.00 -5.54
N ALA A 335 -2.73 -15.20 -4.38
CA ALA A 335 -3.36 -14.16 -3.55
C ALA A 335 -2.36 -13.37 -2.70
N GLY A 336 -1.28 -12.81 -3.29
CA GLY A 336 -0.16 -12.19 -2.61
C GLY A 336 -0.54 -11.01 -1.72
N ARG A 337 -1.33 -10.05 -2.23
CA ARG A 337 -1.79 -8.88 -1.47
C ARG A 337 -2.52 -9.28 -0.18
N ALA A 338 -3.42 -10.23 -0.26
CA ALA A 338 -4.20 -10.69 0.90
C ALA A 338 -3.33 -11.39 1.96
N MET A 339 -2.20 -11.97 1.57
CA MET A 339 -1.24 -12.58 2.49
C MET A 339 -0.34 -11.54 3.17
N THR A 340 -0.02 -10.41 2.51
CA THR A 340 1.05 -9.53 2.98
C THR A 340 0.60 -8.15 3.47
N ALA A 341 -0.51 -7.59 3.00
CA ALA A 341 -0.87 -6.21 3.30
C ALA A 341 -0.82 -5.87 4.81
N HIS A 342 -1.41 -6.70 5.66
CA HIS A 342 -1.59 -6.43 7.08
C HIS A 342 -0.32 -6.56 7.94
N HIS A 343 0.76 -7.17 7.42
CA HIS A 343 1.91 -7.51 8.25
C HIS A 343 2.84 -6.33 8.56
N ALA A 344 2.66 -5.20 7.91
CA ALA A 344 3.57 -4.06 8.07
C ALA A 344 2.82 -2.76 8.34
N VAL A 345 3.41 -1.94 9.20
CA VAL A 345 3.01 -0.57 9.50
C VAL A 345 4.22 0.35 9.40
N MET A 346 4.08 1.47 8.70
CA MET A 346 5.06 2.54 8.68
C MET A 346 4.75 3.50 9.81
N VAL A 347 5.71 3.70 10.71
CA VAL A 347 5.59 4.68 11.80
C VAL A 347 6.43 5.91 11.45
N VAL A 348 5.77 7.05 11.47
CA VAL A 348 6.33 8.35 11.10
C VAL A 348 6.12 9.37 12.22
N ASN A 349 6.98 10.38 12.30
CA ASN A 349 6.82 11.48 13.25
C ASN A 349 6.45 12.77 12.53
N VAL A 350 5.60 13.56 13.17
CA VAL A 350 5.30 14.92 12.73
C VAL A 350 6.46 15.83 13.13
N SER A 351 7.03 16.53 12.16
CA SER A 351 8.14 17.46 12.36
C SER A 351 7.67 18.89 12.63
N ASP A 352 6.56 19.31 12.00
CA ASP A 352 6.00 20.65 12.15
C ASP A 352 4.51 20.68 11.77
N VAL A 353 3.80 21.74 12.09
CA VAL A 353 2.41 21.98 11.70
C VAL A 353 2.20 23.44 11.30
N GLU A 354 1.75 23.65 10.08
CA GLU A 354 1.19 24.93 9.67
C GLU A 354 -0.31 24.95 10.02
N THR A 355 -0.65 25.68 11.07
CA THR A 355 -2.05 25.77 11.54
C THR A 355 -2.79 26.88 10.82
N VAL A 356 -4.02 26.56 10.41
CA VAL A 356 -4.96 27.60 9.94
C VAL A 356 -5.28 28.52 11.12
N PRO A 357 -5.20 29.85 10.93
CA PRO A 357 -5.54 30.79 11.99
C PRO A 357 -6.95 30.56 12.54
N VAL A 358 -7.06 30.21 13.82
CA VAL A 358 -8.34 30.10 14.53
C VAL A 358 -8.65 31.45 15.12
N GLY A 359 -9.31 32.29 14.32
CA GLY A 359 -9.55 33.69 14.46
C GLY A 359 -9.82 34.30 15.82
N SER A 360 -8.86 35.06 16.33
CA SER A 360 -9.20 36.31 17.00
C SER A 360 -9.25 37.38 15.92
N LEU A 361 -10.33 38.18 15.88
CA LEU A 361 -10.41 39.30 14.97
C LEU A 361 -9.24 40.27 15.23
N PRO A 362 -8.43 40.59 14.20
CA PRO A 362 -7.42 41.62 14.36
C PRO A 362 -8.08 42.96 14.75
N PRO A 363 -7.47 43.78 15.61
CA PRO A 363 -8.04 45.04 16.01
C PRO A 363 -8.28 45.94 14.78
N ALA A 364 -9.41 46.69 14.79
CA ALA A 364 -9.71 47.63 13.73
C ALA A 364 -8.72 48.80 13.73
N ASP A 365 -8.27 49.20 12.54
CA ASP A 365 -7.41 50.37 12.35
C ASP A 365 -8.27 51.56 11.87
N ARG A 366 -7.90 52.80 12.25
CA ARG A 366 -8.64 53.99 11.84
C ARG A 366 -8.63 54.22 10.33
N ASP A 367 -7.53 53.86 9.68
CA ASP A 367 -7.30 54.02 8.24
C ASP A 367 -7.36 52.68 7.48
N GLU A 368 -8.18 51.75 7.96
CA GLU A 368 -8.30 50.41 7.38
C GLU A 368 -8.83 50.49 5.92
N PRO A 369 -8.21 49.75 4.96
CA PRO A 369 -8.70 49.67 3.60
C PRO A 369 -10.16 49.20 3.50
N ALA A 370 -10.91 49.68 2.48
CA ALA A 370 -12.34 49.41 2.34
C ALA A 370 -12.66 47.89 2.35
N VAL A 371 -11.85 47.08 1.69
CA VAL A 371 -12.04 45.62 1.62
C VAL A 371 -11.96 44.94 2.99
N LEU A 372 -11.13 45.43 3.90
CA LEU A 372 -11.05 44.92 5.27
C LEU A 372 -12.27 45.34 6.10
N ARG A 373 -12.75 46.58 5.93
CA ARG A 373 -14.00 47.06 6.58
C ARG A 373 -15.20 46.22 6.15
N HIS A 374 -15.32 45.90 4.85
CA HIS A 374 -16.40 45.07 4.35
C HIS A 374 -16.34 43.64 4.96
N LEU A 375 -15.16 43.03 5.10
CA LEU A 375 -15.05 41.76 5.80
C LEU A 375 -15.45 41.84 7.28
N ARG A 376 -15.19 42.99 7.97
CA ARG A 376 -15.68 43.19 9.34
C ARG A 376 -17.20 43.27 9.39
N GLU A 377 -17.81 43.99 8.45
CA GLU A 377 -19.27 44.06 8.32
C GLU A 377 -19.86 42.66 8.14
N VAL A 378 -19.28 41.85 7.27
CA VAL A 378 -19.66 40.43 7.09
C VAL A 378 -19.53 39.65 8.40
N HIS A 379 -18.44 39.85 9.16
CA HIS A 379 -18.25 39.20 10.45
C HIS A 379 -19.30 39.67 11.50
N ASP A 380 -19.59 40.94 11.57
CA ASP A 380 -20.56 41.50 12.55
C ASP A 380 -21.99 41.01 12.27
N GLU A 381 -22.28 40.61 11.04
CA GLU A 381 -23.57 40.08 10.61
C GLU A 381 -23.70 38.55 10.75
N LEU A 382 -22.68 37.87 11.28
CA LEU A 382 -22.67 36.40 11.41
C LEU A 382 -23.90 35.81 12.09
N ASP A 383 -24.47 36.49 13.10
CA ASP A 383 -25.64 36.03 13.83
C ASP A 383 -26.98 36.38 13.19
N THR A 384 -26.99 37.26 12.19
CA THR A 384 -28.22 37.85 11.64
C THR A 384 -28.54 37.40 10.23
N ARG A 385 -27.55 36.96 9.46
CA ARG A 385 -27.71 36.54 8.05
C ARG A 385 -27.43 35.04 7.84
N PRO A 386 -27.92 34.46 6.70
CA PRO A 386 -27.67 33.09 6.33
C PRO A 386 -26.15 32.81 6.16
N PRO A 387 -25.61 31.72 6.71
CA PRO A 387 -24.17 31.45 6.69
C PRO A 387 -23.59 31.29 5.27
N LEU A 388 -24.36 30.78 4.31
CA LEU A 388 -23.90 30.63 2.92
C LEU A 388 -23.71 31.97 2.22
N GLU A 389 -24.61 32.95 2.45
CA GLU A 389 -24.48 34.28 1.87
C GLU A 389 -23.22 34.96 2.40
N LEU A 390 -23.00 34.90 3.70
CA LEU A 390 -21.82 35.48 4.36
C LEU A 390 -20.52 34.82 3.87
N PHE A 391 -20.52 33.51 3.64
CA PHE A 391 -19.36 32.80 3.10
C PHE A 391 -19.00 33.28 1.69
N HIS A 392 -20.00 33.36 0.80
CA HIS A 392 -19.75 33.81 -0.58
C HIS A 392 -19.30 35.30 -0.62
N GLU A 393 -19.86 36.15 0.25
CA GLU A 393 -19.45 37.52 0.34
C GLU A 393 -18.02 37.67 0.89
N ALA A 394 -17.68 36.90 1.92
CA ALA A 394 -16.29 36.83 2.44
C ALA A 394 -15.30 36.35 1.37
N GLN A 395 -15.65 35.32 0.58
CA GLN A 395 -14.82 34.87 -0.53
C GLN A 395 -14.62 35.97 -1.59
N HIS A 396 -15.68 36.71 -1.92
CA HIS A 396 -15.58 37.81 -2.87
C HIS A 396 -14.60 38.88 -2.39
N HIS A 397 -14.73 39.34 -1.13
CA HIS A 397 -13.81 40.33 -0.56
C HIS A 397 -12.37 39.80 -0.39
N LEU A 398 -12.18 38.53 -0.10
CA LEU A 398 -10.85 37.90 -0.11
C LEU A 398 -10.19 38.01 -1.49
N GLN A 399 -10.93 37.66 -2.56
CA GLN A 399 -10.43 37.74 -3.94
C GLN A 399 -10.15 39.18 -4.36
N GLU A 400 -11.04 40.14 -4.01
CA GLU A 400 -10.83 41.55 -4.24
C GLU A 400 -9.55 42.06 -3.55
N GLY A 401 -9.36 41.72 -2.28
CA GLY A 401 -8.18 42.12 -1.53
C GLY A 401 -6.89 41.51 -2.07
N GLN A 402 -6.94 40.25 -2.54
CA GLN A 402 -5.80 39.59 -3.23
C GLN A 402 -5.44 40.32 -4.53
N ALA A 403 -6.43 40.74 -5.32
CA ALA A 403 -6.22 41.52 -6.54
C ALA A 403 -5.62 42.91 -6.24
N LEU A 404 -6.13 43.61 -5.22
CA LEU A 404 -5.59 44.89 -4.78
C LEU A 404 -4.15 44.79 -4.30
N TYR A 405 -3.80 43.72 -3.60
CA TYR A 405 -2.42 43.43 -3.20
C TYR A 405 -1.50 43.21 -4.40
N ALA A 406 -1.94 42.38 -5.36
CA ALA A 406 -1.19 42.12 -6.59
C ALA A 406 -0.94 43.38 -7.42
N LEU A 407 -1.85 44.35 -7.36
CA LEU A 407 -1.72 45.69 -8.01
C LEU A 407 -0.91 46.71 -7.19
N GLY A 408 -0.36 46.30 -6.02
CA GLY A 408 0.39 47.21 -5.14
C GLY A 408 -0.46 48.22 -4.39
N GLN A 409 -1.78 48.05 -4.33
CA GLN A 409 -2.72 48.94 -3.67
C GLN A 409 -3.02 48.53 -2.21
N LEU A 410 -2.55 47.38 -1.79
CA LEU A 410 -2.59 46.88 -0.42
C LEU A 410 -1.18 46.63 0.11
N SER A 411 -0.90 46.95 1.36
CA SER A 411 0.34 46.59 2.03
C SER A 411 0.33 45.10 2.43
N LEU A 412 1.50 44.51 2.66
CA LEU A 412 1.61 43.12 3.15
C LEU A 412 0.91 42.97 4.52
N ALA A 413 0.97 43.99 5.40
CA ALA A 413 0.28 43.95 6.67
C ALA A 413 -1.25 43.95 6.51
N ALA A 414 -1.78 44.72 5.55
CA ALA A 414 -3.20 44.69 5.24
C ALA A 414 -3.61 43.34 4.60
N ARG A 415 -2.74 42.76 3.77
CA ARG A 415 -2.98 41.45 3.18
C ARG A 415 -3.03 40.33 4.25
N ALA A 416 -2.16 40.38 5.25
CA ALA A 416 -2.17 39.43 6.37
C ALA A 416 -3.47 39.54 7.17
N ARG A 417 -3.91 40.78 7.50
CA ARG A 417 -5.18 41.00 8.19
C ARG A 417 -6.40 40.56 7.40
N LEU A 418 -6.35 40.67 6.07
CA LEU A 418 -7.39 40.16 5.16
C LEU A 418 -7.59 38.66 5.33
N ASP A 419 -6.49 37.90 5.35
CA ASP A 419 -6.53 36.46 5.56
C ASP A 419 -7.04 36.10 6.96
N GLU A 420 -6.55 36.76 8.01
CA GLU A 420 -7.03 36.56 9.39
C GLU A 420 -8.54 36.76 9.53
N LEU A 421 -9.08 37.87 8.95
CA LEU A 421 -10.52 38.17 8.94
C LEU A 421 -11.31 37.09 8.18
N PHE A 422 -10.84 36.73 7.01
CA PHE A 422 -11.49 35.68 6.21
C PHE A 422 -11.56 34.35 6.97
N TYR A 423 -10.44 33.91 7.58
CA TYR A 423 -10.43 32.67 8.35
C TYR A 423 -11.30 32.73 9.61
N ALA A 424 -11.41 33.89 10.26
CA ALA A 424 -12.34 34.08 11.37
C ALA A 424 -13.80 33.86 10.93
N ILE A 425 -14.19 34.47 9.80
CA ILE A 425 -15.53 34.33 9.22
C ILE A 425 -15.74 32.85 8.78
N ALA A 426 -14.78 32.25 8.07
CA ALA A 426 -14.88 30.91 7.57
C ALA A 426 -15.08 29.87 8.70
N ASN A 427 -14.35 30.00 9.81
CA ASN A 427 -14.53 29.17 11.00
C ASN A 427 -15.92 29.35 11.63
N ALA A 428 -16.38 30.61 11.77
CA ALA A 428 -17.69 30.89 12.35
C ALA A 428 -18.83 30.38 11.45
N VAL A 429 -18.71 30.56 10.13
CA VAL A 429 -19.65 29.98 9.16
C VAL A 429 -19.66 28.45 9.23
N ARG A 430 -18.48 27.80 9.23
CA ARG A 430 -18.36 26.34 9.32
C ARG A 430 -19.11 25.78 10.52
N ALA A 431 -19.01 26.42 11.67
CA ALA A 431 -19.70 26.04 12.90
C ALA A 431 -21.24 26.11 12.82
N ARG A 432 -21.78 26.89 11.88
CA ARG A 432 -23.22 27.09 11.67
C ARG A 432 -23.81 26.26 10.53
N LEU A 433 -22.96 25.64 9.70
CA LEU A 433 -23.39 24.76 8.62
C LEU A 433 -23.70 23.36 9.15
N SER A 434 -24.69 22.70 8.55
CA SER A 434 -25.10 21.34 8.90
C SER A 434 -25.01 20.42 7.69
N PRO A 435 -24.35 19.25 7.78
CA PRO A 435 -24.29 18.27 6.70
C PRO A 435 -25.67 17.66 6.36
N ALA A 436 -26.64 17.78 7.27
CA ALA A 436 -28.02 17.36 7.02
C ALA A 436 -28.75 18.24 6.00
N GLU A 437 -28.31 19.48 5.80
CA GLU A 437 -28.88 20.43 4.83
C GLU A 437 -28.20 20.31 3.48
N ARG A 438 -28.95 19.92 2.44
CA ARG A 438 -28.42 19.71 1.09
C ARG A 438 -27.71 20.95 0.51
N SER A 439 -28.23 22.16 0.82
CA SER A 439 -27.66 23.42 0.37
C SER A 439 -26.29 23.74 1.00
N HIS A 440 -25.96 23.14 2.15
CA HIS A 440 -24.72 23.39 2.88
C HIS A 440 -23.55 22.52 2.40
N ARG A 441 -23.80 21.40 1.70
CA ARG A 441 -22.78 20.39 1.40
C ARG A 441 -21.59 20.95 0.64
N GLN A 442 -21.83 21.67 -0.45
CA GLN A 442 -20.75 22.23 -1.25
C GLN A 442 -19.88 23.21 -0.44
N ALA A 443 -20.50 24.07 0.37
CA ALA A 443 -19.76 25.02 1.19
C ALA A 443 -19.01 24.32 2.34
N LEU A 444 -19.55 23.23 2.88
CA LEU A 444 -18.86 22.39 3.84
C LEU A 444 -17.63 21.76 3.23
N ASP A 445 -17.74 21.17 2.05
CA ASP A 445 -16.61 20.56 1.33
C ASP A 445 -15.51 21.60 1.06
N GLU A 446 -15.88 22.80 0.57
CA GLU A 446 -14.94 23.90 0.33
C GLU A 446 -14.27 24.41 1.62
N LEU A 447 -15.04 24.50 2.73
CA LEU A 447 -14.51 24.94 4.02
C LEU A 447 -13.64 23.86 4.68
N ASP A 448 -14.04 22.60 4.58
CA ASP A 448 -13.27 21.48 5.11
C ASP A 448 -11.93 21.32 4.38
N GLU A 449 -11.85 21.67 3.09
CA GLU A 449 -10.59 21.75 2.35
C GLU A 449 -9.74 22.97 2.74
N LYS A 450 -10.36 24.15 3.02
CA LYS A 450 -9.65 25.39 3.35
C LYS A 450 -9.20 25.50 4.81
N LEU A 451 -9.92 24.84 5.73
CA LEU A 451 -9.72 24.96 7.18
C LEU A 451 -8.91 23.80 7.77
N VAL A 452 -8.14 23.09 6.95
CA VAL A 452 -7.26 22.01 7.41
C VAL A 452 -5.86 22.54 7.74
N ASP A 453 -5.30 22.02 8.82
CA ASP A 453 -3.90 22.22 9.16
C ASP A 453 -3.01 21.34 8.25
N LYS A 454 -1.79 21.78 7.95
CA LYS A 454 -0.79 20.97 7.25
C LYS A 454 0.17 20.38 8.26
N TYR A 455 0.19 19.07 8.38
CA TYR A 455 1.11 18.33 9.23
C TYR A 455 2.29 17.88 8.38
N PHE A 456 3.48 18.44 8.62
CA PHE A 456 4.72 18.05 7.97
C PHE A 456 5.25 16.79 8.63
N VAL A 457 5.38 15.74 7.85
CA VAL A 457 5.69 14.39 8.35
C VAL A 457 7.05 13.94 7.82
N ASN A 458 7.89 13.43 8.72
CA ASN A 458 9.23 12.95 8.41
C ASN A 458 9.15 11.60 7.67
N PHE A 459 8.93 11.62 6.37
CA PHE A 459 8.99 10.47 5.46
C PHE A 459 8.91 10.95 4.00
N SER A 460 9.01 10.04 3.03
CA SER A 460 8.73 10.29 1.62
C SER A 460 7.53 9.44 1.18
N VAL A 461 6.50 10.06 0.60
CA VAL A 461 5.36 9.35 -0.02
C VAL A 461 5.87 8.46 -1.15
N PHE A 462 6.79 8.96 -1.97
CA PHE A 462 7.32 8.26 -3.15
C PHE A 462 8.11 7.01 -2.78
N GLU A 463 8.86 7.03 -1.69
CA GLU A 463 9.67 5.90 -1.23
C GLU A 463 8.85 4.92 -0.39
N SER A 464 8.09 5.42 0.59
CA SER A 464 7.47 4.58 1.61
C SER A 464 6.09 4.05 1.26
N ILE A 465 5.30 4.81 0.49
CA ILE A 465 3.92 4.48 0.09
C ILE A 465 3.62 4.94 -1.35
N PRO A 466 4.42 4.51 -2.33
CA PRO A 466 4.34 5.00 -3.71
C PRO A 466 2.97 4.82 -4.36
N ASP A 467 2.19 3.82 -3.95
CA ASP A 467 0.86 3.57 -4.51
C ASP A 467 -0.16 4.69 -4.17
N VAL A 468 0.08 5.50 -3.13
CA VAL A 468 -0.73 6.69 -2.86
C VAL A 468 -0.64 7.65 -4.03
N TRP A 469 0.57 7.96 -4.46
CA TRP A 469 0.85 8.85 -5.59
C TRP A 469 0.53 8.20 -6.95
N ALA A 470 0.96 6.95 -7.14
CA ALA A 470 0.90 6.29 -8.45
C ALA A 470 -0.52 5.87 -8.87
N ILE A 471 -1.36 5.47 -7.93
CA ILE A 471 -2.67 4.86 -8.21
C ILE A 471 -3.80 5.29 -7.26
N ASP A 472 -3.62 6.35 -6.49
CA ASP A 472 -4.55 6.83 -5.45
C ASP A 472 -4.96 5.72 -4.46
N GLN A 473 -4.01 4.84 -4.08
CA GLN A 473 -4.25 3.84 -3.06
C GLN A 473 -4.44 4.53 -1.71
N ILE A 474 -5.49 4.15 -0.99
CA ILE A 474 -5.73 4.64 0.37
C ILE A 474 -5.11 3.64 1.35
N PHE A 475 -4.44 4.17 2.37
CA PHE A 475 -3.97 3.40 3.52
C PHE A 475 -4.60 3.96 4.80
N PRO A 476 -5.05 3.12 5.75
CA PRO A 476 -5.50 3.58 7.05
C PRO A 476 -4.38 4.30 7.80
N ILE A 477 -4.70 5.45 8.39
CA ILE A 477 -3.75 6.26 9.15
C ILE A 477 -4.38 6.64 10.49
N ALA A 478 -3.62 6.51 11.57
CA ALA A 478 -4.05 6.96 12.89
C ALA A 478 -2.85 7.39 13.75
N PRO A 479 -3.06 8.30 14.73
CA PRO A 479 -2.08 8.50 15.79
C PRO A 479 -1.83 7.17 16.53
N ILE A 480 -0.56 6.85 16.82
CA ILE A 480 -0.26 5.59 17.53
C ILE A 480 -0.46 5.68 19.04
N ALA A 481 -0.60 6.90 19.58
CA ALA A 481 -0.84 7.21 20.97
C ALA A 481 -1.83 8.37 21.12
N ARG A 482 -2.21 8.74 22.36
CA ARG A 482 -3.13 9.83 22.70
C ARG A 482 -4.57 9.62 22.22
N LEU A 483 -4.96 8.41 21.84
CA LEU A 483 -6.32 8.12 21.37
C LEU A 483 -7.39 8.17 22.48
N HIS A 484 -7.00 8.28 23.74
CA HIS A 484 -7.88 8.62 24.87
C HIS A 484 -8.24 10.12 24.91
N GLU A 485 -7.53 10.98 24.17
CA GLU A 485 -7.82 12.40 23.99
C GLU A 485 -8.65 12.61 22.72
N GLN A 486 -9.63 13.52 22.79
CA GLN A 486 -10.40 13.88 21.59
C GLN A 486 -9.52 14.68 20.61
N PRO A 487 -9.42 14.30 19.34
CA PRO A 487 -8.76 15.11 18.34
C PRO A 487 -9.54 16.41 18.14
N THR A 488 -8.85 17.54 18.17
CA THR A 488 -9.44 18.87 18.07
C THR A 488 -9.09 19.58 16.77
N ARG A 489 -8.30 18.94 15.92
CA ARG A 489 -7.85 19.45 14.63
C ARG A 489 -8.25 18.51 13.51
N ARG A 490 -8.30 19.03 12.31
CA ARG A 490 -8.27 18.24 11.08
C ARG A 490 -7.06 18.66 10.28
N GLY A 491 -6.36 17.69 9.69
CA GLY A 491 -5.13 17.97 8.99
C GLY A 491 -4.93 17.11 7.75
N VAL A 492 -4.12 17.62 6.84
CA VAL A 492 -3.54 16.87 5.72
C VAL A 492 -2.08 16.58 6.01
N LEU A 493 -1.60 15.43 5.58
CA LEU A 493 -0.21 15.02 5.76
C LEU A 493 0.58 15.37 4.51
N VAL A 494 1.68 16.10 4.70
CA VAL A 494 2.64 16.44 3.65
C VAL A 494 4.01 15.87 4.02
N ASP A 495 4.72 15.32 3.04
CA ASP A 495 6.02 14.69 3.23
C ASP A 495 7.18 15.69 3.21
N LEU A 496 8.42 15.19 3.24
CA LEU A 496 9.65 16.00 3.23
C LEU A 496 10.13 16.37 1.83
N THR A 497 9.58 15.77 0.80
CA THR A 497 10.07 16.00 -0.56
C THR A 497 9.73 17.43 -1.02
N CYS A 498 10.49 17.94 -1.98
CA CYS A 498 10.21 19.25 -2.56
C CYS A 498 9.12 19.20 -3.65
N ASP A 499 8.51 18.04 -3.88
CA ASP A 499 7.45 17.85 -4.86
C ASP A 499 6.07 18.14 -4.27
N SER A 500 5.23 18.84 -5.03
CA SER A 500 3.86 19.17 -4.62
C SER A 500 2.95 17.94 -4.46
N ASP A 501 3.31 16.81 -5.10
CA ASP A 501 2.59 15.54 -4.99
C ASP A 501 2.99 14.73 -3.74
N GLY A 502 3.99 15.20 -2.97
CA GLY A 502 4.42 14.62 -1.70
C GLY A 502 3.41 14.85 -0.58
N ARG A 503 2.16 14.40 -0.78
CA ARG A 503 1.04 14.57 0.18
C ARG A 503 0.07 13.40 0.11
N ILE A 504 -0.76 13.29 1.12
CA ILE A 504 -1.87 12.34 1.17
C ILE A 504 -3.19 13.13 1.12
N ASP A 505 -4.00 12.86 0.09
CA ASP A 505 -5.24 13.60 -0.18
C ASP A 505 -6.51 12.90 0.31
N ASN A 506 -6.43 11.60 0.68
CA ASN A 506 -7.59 10.81 1.08
C ASN A 506 -7.28 9.97 2.32
N TYR A 507 -8.20 9.99 3.28
CA TYR A 507 -8.07 9.34 4.58
C TYR A 507 -9.28 8.48 4.89
N VAL A 508 -9.07 7.39 5.59
CA VAL A 508 -10.16 6.56 6.13
C VAL A 508 -10.63 7.16 7.45
N ASP A 509 -11.94 7.39 7.59
CA ASP A 509 -12.56 7.79 8.83
C ASP A 509 -13.88 7.05 9.11
N ALA A 510 -14.62 7.50 10.13
CA ALA A 510 -15.87 6.88 10.58
C ALA A 510 -16.96 6.77 9.49
N GLU A 511 -17.00 7.71 8.56
CA GLU A 511 -18.04 7.80 7.53
C GLU A 511 -17.59 7.26 6.15
N GLY A 512 -16.32 6.83 6.05
CA GLY A 512 -15.74 6.28 4.82
C GLY A 512 -14.40 6.92 4.45
N VAL A 513 -14.37 7.70 3.37
CA VAL A 513 -13.18 8.41 2.88
C VAL A 513 -13.40 9.91 2.97
N ASP A 514 -12.46 10.61 3.59
CA ASP A 514 -12.47 12.07 3.78
C ASP A 514 -11.17 12.69 3.23
N VAL A 515 -11.16 13.98 2.95
CA VAL A 515 -10.01 14.75 2.45
C VAL A 515 -9.05 15.18 3.56
N SER A 516 -9.36 14.91 4.80
CA SER A 516 -8.56 15.28 5.97
C SER A 516 -8.68 14.25 7.10
N LEU A 517 -7.67 14.18 7.96
CA LEU A 517 -7.62 13.27 9.10
C LEU A 517 -7.88 14.01 10.41
N PRO A 518 -8.70 13.46 11.35
CA PRO A 518 -8.79 13.97 12.71
C PRO A 518 -7.45 13.82 13.44
N LEU A 519 -6.88 14.92 13.95
CA LEU A 519 -5.57 14.96 14.58
C LEU A 519 -5.60 15.77 15.88
N HIS A 520 -4.59 15.55 16.72
CA HIS A 520 -4.38 16.31 17.94
C HIS A 520 -3.47 17.51 17.70
N ALA A 521 -3.72 18.60 18.40
CA ALA A 521 -2.73 19.68 18.47
C ALA A 521 -1.41 19.15 19.03
N LEU A 522 -0.28 19.62 18.48
CA LEU A 522 1.04 19.30 19.02
C LEU A 522 1.18 19.86 20.44
N LYS A 523 1.86 19.10 21.30
CA LYS A 523 2.26 19.55 22.63
C LYS A 523 3.77 19.77 22.64
N GLU A 524 4.20 20.86 23.21
CA GLU A 524 5.61 21.19 23.33
C GLU A 524 6.39 20.09 24.09
N GLY A 525 7.49 19.63 23.53
CA GLY A 525 8.31 18.58 24.11
C GLY A 525 7.77 17.15 23.96
N GLU A 526 6.59 16.96 23.36
CA GLU A 526 6.05 15.62 23.09
C GLU A 526 6.19 15.26 21.60
N ALA A 527 6.71 14.06 21.33
CA ALA A 527 6.73 13.52 19.98
C ALA A 527 5.32 13.10 19.55
N TYR A 528 4.86 13.56 18.39
CA TYR A 528 3.59 13.15 17.82
C TYR A 528 3.83 12.21 16.64
N ARG A 529 3.38 10.97 16.76
CA ARG A 529 3.65 9.91 15.81
C ARG A 529 2.37 9.34 15.23
N LEU A 530 2.45 9.02 13.94
CA LEU A 530 1.35 8.41 13.19
C LEU A 530 1.78 7.03 12.69
N GLY A 531 0.83 6.10 12.62
CA GLY A 531 0.98 4.83 11.95
C GLY A 531 0.24 4.86 10.60
N ILE A 532 0.91 4.43 9.53
CA ILE A 532 0.32 4.16 8.23
C ILE A 532 0.25 2.65 8.10
N PHE A 533 -0.96 2.08 8.12
CA PHE A 533 -1.18 0.65 8.26
C PHE A 533 -1.36 -0.04 6.90
N MET A 534 -1.20 -1.38 6.91
CA MET A 534 -1.42 -2.25 5.75
C MET A 534 -0.47 -1.99 4.57
N VAL A 535 0.73 -1.51 4.84
CA VAL A 535 1.75 -1.20 3.83
C VAL A 535 2.61 -2.41 3.41
N GLY A 536 2.26 -3.63 3.86
CA GLY A 536 3.05 -4.84 3.61
C GLY A 536 3.03 -5.36 2.17
N ALA A 537 2.15 -4.87 1.31
CA ALA A 537 2.01 -5.30 -0.07
C ALA A 537 2.48 -4.20 -1.03
N TYR A 538 3.43 -4.51 -1.89
CA TYR A 538 4.01 -3.70 -2.98
C TYR A 538 4.92 -2.54 -2.53
N GLN A 539 4.66 -1.85 -1.44
CA GLN A 539 5.28 -0.56 -1.12
C GLN A 539 6.81 -0.62 -0.99
N GLU A 540 7.35 -1.66 -0.35
CA GLU A 540 8.79 -1.75 -0.03
C GLU A 540 9.74 -1.85 -1.24
N THR A 541 9.25 -2.24 -2.40
CA THR A 541 10.09 -2.45 -3.60
C THR A 541 9.64 -1.67 -4.82
N LEU A 542 8.52 -0.93 -4.70
CA LEU A 542 8.08 0.03 -5.71
C LEU A 542 8.49 1.48 -5.38
N GLY A 543 9.16 1.70 -4.25
CA GLY A 543 9.59 3.02 -3.81
C GLY A 543 10.46 3.72 -4.85
N ASP A 544 10.34 5.05 -4.91
CA ASP A 544 11.12 5.95 -5.76
C ASP A 544 11.95 6.90 -4.88
N ILE A 545 13.24 6.94 -5.08
CA ILE A 545 14.20 7.72 -4.30
C ILE A 545 14.18 9.23 -4.62
N HIS A 546 13.01 9.81 -4.79
CA HIS A 546 12.85 11.25 -5.02
C HIS A 546 13.58 12.07 -3.95
N ASN A 547 14.34 13.10 -4.35
CA ASN A 547 15.27 13.87 -3.51
C ASN A 547 16.32 13.00 -2.76
N LEU A 548 16.59 11.79 -3.21
CA LEU A 548 17.52 10.83 -2.59
C LEU A 548 17.13 10.40 -1.17
N PHE A 549 15.83 10.44 -0.84
CA PHE A 549 15.32 9.72 0.32
C PHE A 549 15.29 8.23 -0.02
N GLY A 550 16.03 7.42 0.72
CA GLY A 550 16.14 5.98 0.49
C GLY A 550 15.28 5.15 1.46
N ASP A 551 15.57 3.84 1.51
CA ASP A 551 14.89 2.90 2.42
C ASP A 551 14.91 3.40 3.88
N THR A 552 13.81 3.16 4.60
CA THR A 552 13.69 3.50 6.02
C THR A 552 14.31 2.44 6.92
N ASP A 553 14.64 2.80 8.18
CA ASP A 553 14.97 1.80 9.20
C ASP A 553 13.78 0.82 9.34
N ALA A 554 14.06 -0.46 9.58
CA ALA A 554 13.02 -1.49 9.68
C ALA A 554 13.30 -2.50 10.79
N VAL A 555 12.21 -3.03 11.40
CA VAL A 555 12.29 -4.05 12.45
C VAL A 555 11.22 -5.12 12.28
N ASN A 556 11.60 -6.39 12.44
CA ASN A 556 10.66 -7.50 12.50
C ASN A 556 10.36 -7.83 13.97
N VAL A 557 9.09 -7.75 14.34
CA VAL A 557 8.56 -8.02 15.69
C VAL A 557 7.87 -9.38 15.68
N ARG A 558 8.36 -10.33 16.49
CA ARG A 558 7.79 -11.66 16.64
C ARG A 558 7.22 -11.88 18.03
N VAL A 559 6.15 -12.65 18.10
CA VAL A 559 5.59 -13.15 19.36
C VAL A 559 6.54 -14.19 19.96
N ASP A 560 6.84 -14.05 21.24
CA ASP A 560 7.65 -14.98 22.02
C ASP A 560 7.05 -15.16 23.43
N GLY A 561 6.40 -16.30 23.68
CA GLY A 561 5.89 -16.69 24.99
C GLY A 561 4.91 -15.70 25.63
N GLY A 562 4.13 -14.95 24.85
CA GLY A 562 3.21 -13.90 25.36
C GLY A 562 3.83 -12.50 25.42
N ASN A 563 5.10 -12.36 25.08
CA ASN A 563 5.81 -11.10 24.86
C ASN A 563 6.23 -10.99 23.38
N TYR A 564 7.09 -10.02 23.03
CA TYR A 564 7.67 -9.91 21.70
C TYR A 564 9.19 -9.75 21.74
N VAL A 565 9.82 -10.16 20.62
CA VAL A 565 11.26 -9.98 20.40
C VAL A 565 11.49 -9.32 19.03
N PHE A 566 12.60 -8.58 18.91
CA PHE A 566 13.07 -8.09 17.61
C PHE A 566 13.89 -9.19 16.92
N ALA A 567 13.26 -9.86 15.95
CA ALA A 567 13.88 -10.97 15.23
C ALA A 567 14.90 -10.52 14.16
N HIS A 568 14.69 -9.34 13.59
CA HIS A 568 15.59 -8.76 12.59
C HIS A 568 15.46 -7.24 12.60
N LYS A 569 16.60 -6.56 12.55
CA LYS A 569 16.70 -5.09 12.43
C LYS A 569 17.49 -4.77 11.17
N ARG A 570 17.01 -3.82 10.39
CA ARG A 570 17.70 -3.30 9.21
C ARG A 570 17.80 -1.79 9.33
N ARG A 571 18.99 -1.26 9.09
CA ARG A 571 19.19 0.18 8.92
C ARG A 571 18.70 0.58 7.53
N GLY A 572 18.07 1.72 7.48
CA GLY A 572 17.76 2.39 6.23
C GLY A 572 19.00 3.00 5.56
N ASP A 573 18.77 3.55 4.40
CA ASP A 573 19.85 4.07 3.57
C ASP A 573 20.47 5.35 4.15
N THR A 574 21.76 5.47 3.92
CA THR A 574 22.55 6.64 4.28
C THR A 574 22.83 7.50 3.04
N THR A 575 23.19 8.76 3.27
CA THR A 575 23.44 9.72 2.19
C THR A 575 24.49 9.22 1.21
N ASP A 576 25.55 8.57 1.69
CA ASP A 576 26.61 8.01 0.83
C ASP A 576 26.10 6.87 -0.05
N LEU A 577 25.25 5.99 0.46
CA LEU A 577 24.63 4.93 -0.33
C LEU A 577 23.80 5.51 -1.48
N MET A 578 23.01 6.54 -1.22
CA MET A 578 22.19 7.19 -2.25
C MET A 578 23.03 7.94 -3.27
N LEU A 579 24.11 8.59 -2.84
CA LEU A 579 25.02 9.28 -3.73
C LEU A 579 25.80 8.29 -4.61
N ASP A 580 26.26 7.17 -4.07
CA ASP A 580 26.90 6.09 -4.83
C ASP A 580 25.93 5.49 -5.86
N TYR A 581 24.69 5.25 -5.46
CA TYR A 581 23.62 4.72 -6.36
C TYR A 581 23.41 5.59 -7.60
N VAL A 582 23.51 6.91 -7.46
CA VAL A 582 23.40 7.86 -8.60
C VAL A 582 24.77 8.24 -9.20
N GLY A 583 25.83 7.53 -8.86
CA GLY A 583 27.14 7.57 -9.53
C GLY A 583 28.13 8.61 -9.02
N TYR A 584 27.98 9.14 -7.80
CA TYR A 584 29.00 9.97 -7.20
C TYR A 584 30.14 9.13 -6.60
N ASP A 585 31.41 9.50 -6.90
CA ASP A 585 32.58 8.95 -6.23
C ASP A 585 32.74 9.60 -4.85
N LEU A 586 32.52 8.84 -3.80
CA LEU A 586 32.55 9.32 -2.40
C LEU A 586 33.94 9.85 -1.98
N GLU A 587 35.03 9.26 -2.50
CA GLU A 587 36.36 9.75 -2.22
C GLU A 587 36.65 11.07 -2.94
N ALA A 588 36.12 11.25 -4.14
CA ALA A 588 36.18 12.53 -4.85
C ALA A 588 35.40 13.62 -4.11
N LEU A 589 34.23 13.30 -3.54
CA LEU A 589 33.47 14.23 -2.71
C LEU A 589 34.25 14.65 -1.47
N ARG A 590 34.84 13.70 -0.72
CA ARG A 590 35.66 13.99 0.45
C ARG A 590 36.86 14.85 0.12
N ARG A 591 37.55 14.58 -1.01
CA ARG A 591 38.66 15.44 -1.50
C ARG A 591 38.17 16.86 -1.80
N SER A 592 37.05 16.98 -2.52
CA SER A 592 36.44 18.27 -2.86
C SER A 592 36.09 19.10 -1.61
N TYR A 593 35.56 18.46 -0.56
CA TYR A 593 35.28 19.16 0.71
C TYR A 593 36.54 19.72 1.34
N ARG A 594 37.63 18.94 1.41
CA ARG A 594 38.92 19.42 1.94
C ARG A 594 39.49 20.58 1.11
N GLU A 595 39.45 20.47 -0.21
CA GLU A 595 39.90 21.52 -1.11
C GLU A 595 39.10 22.82 -0.93
N ARG A 596 37.79 22.73 -0.75
CA ARG A 596 36.91 23.90 -0.52
C ARG A 596 37.19 24.55 0.85
N ILE A 597 37.37 23.77 1.90
CA ILE A 597 37.75 24.27 3.23
C ILE A 597 39.09 25.03 3.14
N ALA A 598 40.10 24.45 2.49
CA ALA A 598 41.41 25.10 2.30
C ALA A 598 41.29 26.37 1.43
N ALA A 599 40.52 26.34 0.35
CA ALA A 599 40.29 27.50 -0.51
C ALA A 599 39.55 28.65 0.19
N ALA A 600 38.76 28.36 1.21
CA ALA A 600 38.11 29.35 2.06
C ALA A 600 39.05 29.97 3.11
N GLY A 601 40.32 29.55 3.14
CA GLY A 601 41.34 30.05 4.09
C GLY A 601 41.13 29.55 5.53
N ILE A 602 40.40 28.43 5.69
CA ILE A 602 40.14 27.82 6.99
C ILE A 602 41.20 26.75 7.23
N ASP A 603 41.85 26.80 8.38
CA ASP A 603 42.93 25.89 8.74
C ASP A 603 42.81 25.34 10.17
N GLY A 604 43.73 24.47 10.56
CA GLY A 604 43.84 23.93 11.91
C GLY A 604 42.60 23.15 12.39
N GLU A 605 42.29 23.30 13.66
CA GLU A 605 41.21 22.59 14.34
C GLU A 605 39.84 22.91 13.75
N GLN A 606 39.65 24.15 13.26
CA GLN A 606 38.37 24.53 12.62
C GLN A 606 38.16 23.79 11.29
N ALA A 607 39.19 23.66 10.47
CA ALA A 607 39.14 22.91 9.21
C ALA A 607 38.80 21.44 9.46
N GLU A 608 39.41 20.80 10.44
CA GLU A 608 39.13 19.42 10.79
C GLU A 608 37.69 19.25 11.31
N GLY A 609 37.23 20.16 12.20
CA GLY A 609 35.83 20.15 12.69
C GLY A 609 34.81 20.25 11.58
N LEU A 610 35.00 21.14 10.60
CA LEU A 610 34.10 21.25 9.44
C LEU A 610 34.13 19.99 8.55
N PHE A 611 35.32 19.42 8.33
CA PHE A 611 35.44 18.21 7.54
C PHE A 611 34.79 17.02 8.22
N VAL A 612 34.93 16.86 9.54
CA VAL A 612 34.24 15.81 10.31
C VAL A 612 32.73 15.96 10.16
N THR A 613 32.18 17.15 10.33
CA THR A 613 30.73 17.41 10.18
C THR A 613 30.24 17.08 8.77
N LEU A 614 30.97 17.47 7.72
CA LEU A 614 30.62 17.13 6.33
C LEU A 614 30.66 15.62 6.07
N ASN A 615 31.66 14.93 6.65
CA ASN A 615 31.75 13.47 6.51
C ASN A 615 30.67 12.73 7.32
N GLU A 616 30.29 13.23 8.50
CA GLU A 616 29.14 12.73 9.25
C GLU A 616 27.82 12.89 8.45
N GLY A 617 27.65 14.02 7.74
CA GLY A 617 26.55 14.22 6.83
C GLY A 617 26.47 13.19 5.70
N LEU A 618 27.63 12.74 5.18
CA LEU A 618 27.66 11.66 4.17
C LEU A 618 27.20 10.31 4.72
N THR A 619 27.50 10.00 5.98
CA THR A 619 27.11 8.73 6.61
C THR A 619 25.79 8.83 7.38
N GLY A 620 25.14 9.99 7.32
CA GLY A 620 23.87 10.26 7.97
C GLY A 620 22.71 9.55 7.30
N TYR A 621 21.64 9.37 8.07
CA TYR A 621 20.35 8.89 7.55
C TYR A 621 19.76 9.93 6.60
N THR A 622 19.06 9.49 5.55
CA THR A 622 18.51 10.41 4.53
C THR A 622 17.34 11.25 5.03
N TYR A 623 16.68 10.84 6.10
CA TYR A 623 15.55 11.54 6.72
C TYR A 623 16.01 12.45 7.88
N LEU A 624 15.09 13.27 8.39
CA LEU A 624 15.37 14.17 9.49
C LEU A 624 15.69 13.39 10.77
N SER A 625 16.75 13.77 11.47
CA SER A 625 16.98 13.29 12.82
C SER A 625 15.94 13.91 13.77
N GLU A 626 15.36 13.12 14.68
CA GLU A 626 14.56 13.67 15.79
C GLU A 626 15.49 14.53 16.65
N GLY A 627 15.49 15.85 16.42
CA GLY A 627 16.14 16.80 17.32
C GLY A 627 15.43 16.73 18.68
N VAL A 628 16.21 16.80 19.75
CA VAL A 628 15.65 17.17 21.06
C VAL A 628 15.12 18.59 20.91
N ARG A 629 13.79 18.75 20.80
CA ARG A 629 13.13 20.07 20.86
C ARG A 629 13.20 20.62 22.27
#